data_1ee80247062a501c153397a9809701e2
#
_entry.id   1ee80247062a501c153397a9809701e2
#
_cell.length_a   1.000
_cell.length_b   1.000
_cell.length_c   1.000
_cell.angle_alpha   90.00
_cell.angle_beta   90.00
_cell.angle_gamma   90.00
#
_symmetry.space_group_name_H-M   'P 1'
#
loop_
_entity.id
_entity.type
_entity.pdbx_description
1 polymer ?
#
loop_
_entity_poly.entity_id
_entity_poly.type
_entity_poly.pdbx_seq_one_letter_code
_entity_poly.pdbx_strand_id
1 'polypeptide(L)'
;MTGLMQGKRGLIMGLANDKSLAWGIAKQLSDAGAELAFSYQGAAMEKRVRPLAEQLGVARLFDCDVSDMDALDATFDALKAEWPTIDFVVHAIGFSDKSQLRGRYYDTTLDNFLMTMNISAYSLVAVAKRAREMMPNGGSILTLTYYGAEKVIPHYNVMGVAKAALETSVKYLAVDLGRENIRVNAISAGPIQTLAARGIGDFNYILKWNELNAPMRRTVTIEDVGGAGLYMLSDLSSGVTGEIHHVDAGYNVIGMKAEDAPDIALA
;
A
#
# COMPACT_ATOMS: atom_id res chain seq x y z
N MET A 1 -13.55 16.52 8.36
CA MET A 1 -14.22 16.13 7.08
C MET A 1 -15.14 14.92 7.35
N THR A 2 -15.93 15.07 8.39
CA THR A 2 -16.95 14.08 8.77
C THR A 2 -17.96 13.93 7.61
N GLY A 3 -18.21 12.70 7.19
CA GLY A 3 -19.20 12.39 6.15
C GLY A 3 -18.69 12.32 4.70
N LEU A 4 -17.41 12.64 4.43
CA LEU A 4 -16.86 12.57 3.06
C LEU A 4 -16.96 11.16 2.44
N MET A 5 -16.86 10.13 3.30
CA MET A 5 -16.97 8.71 2.90
C MET A 5 -18.28 8.08 3.39
N GLN A 6 -19.27 8.88 3.77
CA GLN A 6 -20.54 8.36 4.29
C GLN A 6 -21.24 7.46 3.26
N GLY A 7 -21.57 6.23 3.67
CA GLY A 7 -22.20 5.23 2.83
C GLY A 7 -21.26 4.52 1.85
N LYS A 8 -19.97 4.88 1.82
CA LYS A 8 -18.96 4.17 1.03
C LYS A 8 -18.46 2.93 1.77
N ARG A 9 -18.25 1.84 1.04
CA ARG A 9 -17.82 0.53 1.55
C ARG A 9 -16.53 0.09 0.89
N GLY A 10 -15.60 -0.46 1.65
CA GLY A 10 -14.37 -0.94 1.04
C GLY A 10 -13.58 -1.96 1.82
N LEU A 11 -12.75 -2.69 1.06
CA LEU A 11 -11.83 -3.69 1.56
C LEU A 11 -10.43 -3.09 1.71
N ILE A 12 -9.83 -3.26 2.89
CA ILE A 12 -8.44 -2.91 3.15
C ILE A 12 -7.62 -4.17 3.38
N MET A 13 -6.62 -4.38 2.54
CA MET A 13 -5.72 -5.53 2.54
C MET A 13 -4.32 -5.13 3.01
N GLY A 14 -3.67 -5.97 3.83
CA GLY A 14 -2.29 -5.74 4.28
C GLY A 14 -2.15 -4.97 5.60
N LEU A 15 -3.22 -4.88 6.39
CA LEU A 15 -3.14 -4.43 7.77
C LEU A 15 -2.34 -5.44 8.60
N ALA A 16 -1.30 -5.00 9.31
CA ALA A 16 -0.42 -5.87 10.10
C ALA A 16 -0.30 -5.43 11.57
N ASN A 17 -0.33 -4.15 11.85
CA ASN A 17 -0.32 -3.56 13.18
C ASN A 17 -0.70 -2.06 13.11
N ASP A 18 -0.71 -1.39 14.26
CA ASP A 18 -1.01 0.04 14.44
C ASP A 18 -0.02 1.01 13.77
N LYS A 19 1.11 0.52 13.25
CA LYS A 19 2.12 1.28 12.50
C LYS A 19 2.05 1.05 10.99
N SER A 20 1.12 0.22 10.53
CA SER A 20 0.93 -0.04 9.10
C SER A 20 0.38 1.20 8.40
N LEU A 21 0.84 1.46 7.18
CA LEU A 21 0.26 2.51 6.33
C LEU A 21 -1.25 2.28 6.13
N ALA A 22 -1.63 1.02 5.96
CA ALA A 22 -3.04 0.59 5.88
C ALA A 22 -3.85 1.01 7.11
N TRP A 23 -3.24 1.06 8.31
CA TRP A 23 -3.92 1.53 9.51
C TRP A 23 -4.19 3.03 9.48
N GLY A 24 -3.20 3.83 9.07
CA GLY A 24 -3.39 5.27 8.88
C GLY A 24 -4.53 5.58 7.91
N ILE A 25 -4.58 4.86 6.77
CA ILE A 25 -5.65 4.99 5.78
C ILE A 25 -7.00 4.54 6.37
N ALA A 26 -7.04 3.38 7.05
CA ALA A 26 -8.26 2.84 7.64
C ALA A 26 -8.90 3.81 8.65
N LYS A 27 -8.09 4.42 9.52
CA LYS A 27 -8.57 5.43 10.50
C LYS A 27 -9.20 6.63 9.81
N GLN A 28 -8.51 7.22 8.82
CA GLN A 28 -9.01 8.39 8.11
C GLN A 28 -10.33 8.08 7.35
N LEU A 29 -10.44 6.89 6.75
CA LEU A 29 -11.66 6.47 6.06
C LEU A 29 -12.81 6.23 7.04
N SER A 30 -12.54 5.57 8.18
CA SER A 30 -13.52 5.33 9.23
C SER A 30 -14.01 6.65 9.84
N ASP A 31 -13.09 7.57 10.18
CA ASP A 31 -13.42 8.89 10.73
C ASP A 31 -14.22 9.76 9.72
N ALA A 32 -14.06 9.49 8.41
CA ALA A 32 -14.82 10.13 7.33
C ALA A 32 -16.16 9.45 7.05
N GLY A 33 -16.50 8.35 7.73
CA GLY A 33 -17.81 7.68 7.66
C GLY A 33 -17.88 6.45 6.75
N ALA A 34 -16.73 5.90 6.29
CA ALA A 34 -16.71 4.69 5.49
C ALA A 34 -17.03 3.45 6.34
N GLU A 35 -17.70 2.47 5.74
CA GLU A 35 -17.79 1.10 6.23
C GLU A 35 -16.60 0.28 5.72
N LEU A 36 -15.89 -0.41 6.63
CA LEU A 36 -14.66 -1.11 6.32
C LEU A 36 -14.78 -2.62 6.46
N ALA A 37 -14.01 -3.33 5.65
CA ALA A 37 -13.66 -4.74 5.80
C ALA A 37 -12.13 -4.87 5.73
N PHE A 38 -11.57 -5.85 6.45
CA PHE A 38 -10.13 -6.13 6.41
C PHE A 38 -9.85 -7.54 5.93
N SER A 39 -8.75 -7.73 5.20
CA SER A 39 -8.16 -9.05 5.02
C SER A 39 -6.83 -9.19 5.77
N TYR A 40 -6.53 -10.41 6.16
CA TYR A 40 -5.29 -10.80 6.84
C TYR A 40 -4.85 -12.19 6.32
N GLN A 41 -3.58 -12.55 6.53
CA GLN A 41 -3.05 -13.86 6.13
C GLN A 41 -2.78 -14.73 7.35
N GLY A 42 -3.65 -15.71 7.58
CA GLY A 42 -3.50 -16.75 8.60
C GLY A 42 -3.66 -16.28 10.04
N ALA A 43 -3.77 -17.23 10.95
CA ALA A 43 -4.13 -17.00 12.36
C ALA A 43 -3.16 -16.08 13.14
N ALA A 44 -1.88 -16.03 12.72
CA ALA A 44 -0.90 -15.16 13.36
C ALA A 44 -1.18 -13.67 13.07
N MET A 45 -1.65 -13.35 11.87
CA MET A 45 -2.04 -11.99 11.50
C MET A 45 -3.42 -11.65 12.04
N GLU A 46 -4.36 -12.60 12.06
CA GLU A 46 -5.68 -12.40 12.66
C GLU A 46 -5.59 -11.84 14.09
N LYS A 47 -4.75 -12.45 14.94
CA LYS A 47 -4.52 -12.01 16.34
C LYS A 47 -4.06 -10.55 16.46
N ARG A 48 -3.46 -10.00 15.41
CA ARG A 48 -3.00 -8.61 15.38
C ARG A 48 -4.04 -7.68 14.77
N VAL A 49 -4.73 -8.14 13.74
CA VAL A 49 -5.70 -7.34 12.98
C VAL A 49 -7.02 -7.20 13.72
N ARG A 50 -7.51 -8.26 14.36
CA ARG A 50 -8.80 -8.26 15.06
C ARG A 50 -8.92 -7.16 16.12
N PRO A 51 -7.96 -6.93 17.04
CA PRO A 51 -8.06 -5.85 18.02
C PRO A 51 -8.08 -4.45 17.38
N LEU A 52 -7.43 -4.26 16.23
CA LEU A 52 -7.46 -3.01 15.49
C LEU A 52 -8.80 -2.80 14.79
N ALA A 53 -9.35 -3.85 14.20
CA ALA A 53 -10.67 -3.83 13.60
C ALA A 53 -11.76 -3.46 14.64
N GLU A 54 -11.69 -4.04 15.83
CA GLU A 54 -12.58 -3.76 16.95
C GLU A 54 -12.54 -2.28 17.37
N GLN A 55 -11.36 -1.63 17.35
CA GLN A 55 -11.23 -0.20 17.64
C GLN A 55 -12.01 0.69 16.66
N LEU A 56 -12.22 0.22 15.43
CA LEU A 56 -12.97 0.92 14.40
C LEU A 56 -14.40 0.37 14.24
N GLY A 57 -14.83 -0.56 15.11
CA GLY A 57 -16.14 -1.21 15.01
C GLY A 57 -16.30 -2.11 13.77
N VAL A 58 -15.19 -2.58 13.19
CA VAL A 58 -15.19 -3.44 11.99
C VAL A 58 -15.28 -4.92 12.38
N ALA A 59 -16.37 -5.57 12.00
CA ALA A 59 -16.59 -7.00 12.23
C ALA A 59 -16.18 -7.88 11.03
N ARG A 60 -16.04 -7.30 9.82
CA ARG A 60 -15.77 -8.02 8.57
C ARG A 60 -14.29 -8.28 8.40
N LEU A 61 -13.86 -9.49 8.71
CA LEU A 61 -12.47 -9.92 8.65
C LEU A 61 -12.38 -11.20 7.82
N PHE A 62 -11.50 -11.22 6.81
CA PHE A 62 -11.34 -12.34 5.89
C PHE A 62 -9.90 -12.85 5.89
N ASP A 63 -9.72 -14.16 6.02
CA ASP A 63 -8.41 -14.80 5.83
C ASP A 63 -8.12 -14.90 4.33
N CYS A 64 -7.01 -14.33 3.88
CA CYS A 64 -6.67 -14.23 2.47
C CYS A 64 -5.17 -14.25 2.26
N ASP A 65 -4.66 -15.29 1.63
CA ASP A 65 -3.34 -15.30 1.02
C ASP A 65 -3.45 -14.84 -0.43
N VAL A 66 -2.90 -13.69 -0.76
CA VAL A 66 -2.97 -13.13 -2.13
C VAL A 66 -2.13 -13.89 -3.16
N SER A 67 -1.27 -14.81 -2.72
CA SER A 67 -0.53 -15.71 -3.61
C SER A 67 -1.34 -16.93 -4.03
N ASP A 68 -2.44 -17.19 -3.35
CA ASP A 68 -3.40 -18.26 -3.63
C ASP A 68 -4.66 -17.68 -4.28
N MET A 69 -4.90 -18.06 -5.54
CA MET A 69 -6.03 -17.53 -6.31
C MET A 69 -7.38 -18.03 -5.79
N ASP A 70 -7.42 -19.24 -5.27
CA ASP A 70 -8.65 -19.82 -4.68
C ASP A 70 -9.00 -19.11 -3.35
N ALA A 71 -7.98 -18.74 -2.54
CA ALA A 71 -8.17 -17.93 -1.35
C ALA A 71 -8.66 -16.52 -1.67
N LEU A 72 -8.18 -15.92 -2.76
CA LEU A 72 -8.69 -14.64 -3.27
C LEU A 72 -10.15 -14.77 -3.70
N ASP A 73 -10.51 -15.79 -4.49
CA ASP A 73 -11.89 -16.02 -4.93
C ASP A 73 -12.81 -16.18 -3.73
N ALA A 74 -12.45 -17.05 -2.78
CA ALA A 74 -13.22 -17.26 -1.55
C ALA A 74 -13.40 -15.97 -0.72
N THR A 75 -12.36 -15.12 -0.66
CA THR A 75 -12.43 -13.82 0.04
C THR A 75 -13.44 -12.89 -0.61
N PHE A 76 -13.41 -12.74 -1.94
CA PHE A 76 -14.34 -11.87 -2.64
C PHE A 76 -15.78 -12.43 -2.65
N ASP A 77 -15.96 -13.75 -2.71
CA ASP A 77 -17.27 -14.38 -2.57
C ASP A 77 -17.87 -14.14 -1.17
N ALA A 78 -17.06 -14.30 -0.12
CA ALA A 78 -17.48 -14.00 1.25
C ALA A 78 -17.80 -12.51 1.44
N LEU A 79 -16.98 -11.61 0.88
CA LEU A 79 -17.24 -10.18 0.91
C LEU A 79 -18.54 -9.82 0.19
N LYS A 80 -18.80 -10.44 -0.98
CA LYS A 80 -20.02 -10.24 -1.77
C LYS A 80 -21.28 -10.73 -1.04
N ALA A 81 -21.16 -11.74 -0.21
CA ALA A 81 -22.26 -12.20 0.64
C ALA A 81 -22.62 -11.18 1.73
N GLU A 82 -21.62 -10.41 2.24
CA GLU A 82 -21.84 -9.34 3.21
C GLU A 82 -22.30 -8.02 2.55
N TRP A 83 -21.70 -7.67 1.43
CA TRP A 83 -21.98 -6.47 0.65
C TRP A 83 -22.11 -6.80 -0.83
N PRO A 84 -23.24 -6.49 -1.48
CA PRO A 84 -23.41 -6.75 -2.91
C PRO A 84 -22.46 -5.89 -3.77
N THR A 85 -22.03 -4.74 -3.25
CA THR A 85 -21.13 -3.81 -3.94
C THR A 85 -20.14 -3.19 -2.96
N ILE A 86 -18.98 -2.78 -3.48
CA ILE A 86 -17.97 -1.96 -2.78
C ILE A 86 -17.63 -0.73 -3.60
N ASP A 87 -17.13 0.31 -2.93
CA ASP A 87 -16.71 1.57 -3.55
C ASP A 87 -15.20 1.70 -3.67
N PHE A 88 -14.44 0.99 -2.83
CA PHE A 88 -12.98 1.09 -2.86
C PHE A 88 -12.26 -0.17 -2.36
N VAL A 89 -11.01 -0.29 -2.80
CA VAL A 89 -10.04 -1.27 -2.28
C VAL A 89 -8.71 -0.58 -1.97
N VAL A 90 -8.13 -0.89 -0.82
CA VAL A 90 -6.76 -0.55 -0.46
C VAL A 90 -5.91 -1.81 -0.51
N HIS A 91 -4.98 -1.87 -1.46
CA HIS A 91 -4.02 -2.94 -1.62
C HIS A 91 -2.68 -2.51 -1.01
N ALA A 92 -2.48 -2.81 0.29
CA ALA A 92 -1.28 -2.45 1.04
C ALA A 92 -0.38 -3.68 1.28
N ILE A 93 -0.09 -4.43 0.21
CA ILE A 93 0.59 -5.72 0.26
C ILE A 93 1.97 -5.63 -0.38
N GLY A 94 2.92 -6.34 0.20
CA GLY A 94 4.26 -6.52 -0.33
C GLY A 94 5.06 -7.46 0.55
N PHE A 95 5.78 -8.38 -0.08
CA PHE A 95 6.61 -9.36 0.62
C PHE A 95 7.80 -9.79 -0.24
N SER A 96 8.95 -10.01 0.41
CA SER A 96 10.13 -10.66 -0.14
C SER A 96 10.90 -11.36 0.99
N ASP A 97 11.76 -12.32 0.65
CA ASP A 97 12.66 -12.91 1.62
C ASP A 97 13.70 -11.87 2.08
N LYS A 98 13.65 -11.54 3.36
CA LYS A 98 14.56 -10.57 4.00
C LYS A 98 16.03 -10.91 3.84
N SER A 99 16.38 -12.19 3.80
CA SER A 99 17.76 -12.64 3.65
C SER A 99 18.34 -12.24 2.31
N GLN A 100 17.50 -12.11 1.28
CA GLN A 100 17.87 -11.76 -0.08
C GLN A 100 17.72 -10.27 -0.42
N LEU A 101 17.20 -9.46 0.50
CA LEU A 101 17.21 -7.99 0.37
C LEU A 101 18.57 -7.39 0.73
N ARG A 102 19.41 -8.14 1.48
CA ARG A 102 20.79 -7.76 1.75
C ARG A 102 21.72 -8.33 0.67
N GLY A 103 22.86 -7.70 0.46
CA GLY A 103 23.83 -8.12 -0.56
C GLY A 103 23.53 -7.48 -1.93
N ARG A 104 23.91 -8.18 -2.98
CA ARG A 104 23.84 -7.64 -4.34
C ARG A 104 22.59 -8.14 -5.05
N TYR A 105 21.96 -7.27 -5.83
CA TYR A 105 20.73 -7.60 -6.54
C TYR A 105 20.85 -8.85 -7.44
N TYR A 106 21.98 -9.02 -8.13
CA TYR A 106 22.18 -10.16 -9.03
C TYR A 106 22.29 -11.52 -8.34
N ASP A 107 22.40 -11.55 -7.00
CA ASP A 107 22.37 -12.77 -6.20
C ASP A 107 20.94 -13.22 -5.86
N THR A 108 19.92 -12.44 -6.26
CA THR A 108 18.51 -12.80 -6.06
C THR A 108 18.20 -14.12 -6.77
N THR A 109 17.68 -15.10 -6.03
CA THR A 109 17.27 -16.39 -6.61
C THR A 109 15.99 -16.23 -7.46
N LEU A 110 15.82 -17.11 -8.45
CA LEU A 110 14.61 -17.12 -9.28
C LEU A 110 13.35 -17.32 -8.42
N ASP A 111 13.39 -18.21 -7.44
CA ASP A 111 12.25 -18.51 -6.56
C ASP A 111 11.82 -17.27 -5.75
N ASN A 112 12.77 -16.54 -5.16
CA ASN A 112 12.47 -15.30 -4.44
C ASN A 112 12.00 -14.20 -5.40
N PHE A 113 12.58 -14.11 -6.59
CA PHE A 113 12.14 -13.16 -7.61
C PHE A 113 10.67 -13.40 -7.98
N LEU A 114 10.29 -14.64 -8.32
CA LEU A 114 8.93 -15.01 -8.68
C LEU A 114 7.95 -14.80 -7.53
N MET A 115 8.29 -15.21 -6.32
CA MET A 115 7.48 -15.00 -5.12
C MET A 115 7.26 -13.51 -4.85
N THR A 116 8.32 -12.71 -4.91
CA THR A 116 8.24 -11.26 -4.67
C THR A 116 7.37 -10.58 -5.71
N MET A 117 7.52 -10.92 -7.00
CA MET A 117 6.71 -10.39 -8.10
C MET A 117 5.25 -10.81 -7.98
N ASN A 118 4.97 -12.06 -7.62
CA ASN A 118 3.61 -12.55 -7.43
C ASN A 118 2.89 -11.80 -6.32
N ILE A 119 3.51 -11.73 -5.12
CA ILE A 119 2.88 -11.13 -3.94
C ILE A 119 2.86 -9.59 -4.02
N SER A 120 3.94 -8.96 -4.51
CA SER A 120 4.11 -7.51 -4.39
C SER A 120 3.70 -6.71 -5.64
N ALA A 121 3.42 -7.38 -6.77
CA ALA A 121 2.99 -6.74 -8.01
C ALA A 121 1.75 -7.40 -8.62
N TYR A 122 1.80 -8.70 -8.94
CA TYR A 122 0.70 -9.38 -9.62
C TYR A 122 -0.57 -9.44 -8.76
N SER A 123 -0.45 -9.54 -7.46
CA SER A 123 -1.60 -9.56 -6.54
C SER A 123 -2.52 -8.34 -6.72
N LEU A 124 -2.00 -7.16 -7.07
CA LEU A 124 -2.83 -5.99 -7.41
C LEU A 124 -3.73 -6.29 -8.63
N VAL A 125 -3.18 -6.91 -9.67
CA VAL A 125 -3.94 -7.27 -10.88
C VAL A 125 -5.03 -8.26 -10.55
N ALA A 126 -4.69 -9.29 -9.76
CA ALA A 126 -5.63 -10.33 -9.33
C ALA A 126 -6.77 -9.77 -8.45
N VAL A 127 -6.45 -8.83 -7.54
CA VAL A 127 -7.41 -8.13 -6.68
C VAL A 127 -8.29 -7.20 -7.53
N ALA A 128 -7.71 -6.41 -8.44
CA ALA A 128 -8.44 -5.46 -9.27
C ALA A 128 -9.48 -6.17 -10.16
N LYS A 129 -9.12 -7.34 -10.73
CA LYS A 129 -10.04 -8.16 -11.53
C LYS A 129 -11.31 -8.53 -10.74
N ARG A 130 -11.17 -8.90 -9.47
CA ARG A 130 -12.29 -9.33 -8.62
C ARG A 130 -13.07 -8.13 -8.05
N ALA A 131 -12.35 -7.10 -7.62
CA ALA A 131 -12.95 -5.87 -7.12
C ALA A 131 -13.86 -5.19 -8.15
N ARG A 132 -13.43 -5.16 -9.43
CA ARG A 132 -14.21 -4.62 -10.55
C ARG A 132 -15.62 -5.20 -10.60
N GLU A 133 -15.79 -6.50 -10.38
CA GLU A 133 -17.09 -7.17 -10.43
C GLU A 133 -18.05 -6.71 -9.32
N MET A 134 -17.50 -6.14 -8.24
CA MET A 134 -18.24 -5.57 -7.12
C MET A 134 -18.40 -4.05 -7.20
N MET A 135 -17.88 -3.40 -8.26
CA MET A 135 -17.90 -1.94 -8.47
C MET A 135 -18.74 -1.52 -9.68
N PRO A 136 -20.02 -1.93 -9.80
CA PRO A 136 -20.84 -1.66 -10.98
C PRO A 136 -21.14 -0.17 -11.21
N ASN A 137 -20.96 0.66 -10.18
CA ASN A 137 -21.18 2.11 -10.24
C ASN A 137 -19.85 2.90 -10.28
N GLY A 138 -18.73 2.23 -10.60
CA GLY A 138 -17.40 2.79 -10.45
C GLY A 138 -16.84 2.62 -9.05
N GLY A 139 -15.62 3.13 -8.83
CA GLY A 139 -14.93 2.99 -7.54
C GLY A 139 -13.48 3.46 -7.58
N SER A 140 -12.72 3.14 -6.54
CA SER A 140 -11.31 3.51 -6.45
C SER A 140 -10.47 2.37 -5.88
N ILE A 141 -9.36 2.04 -6.56
CA ILE A 141 -8.36 1.08 -6.11
C ILE A 141 -7.08 1.85 -5.81
N LEU A 142 -6.56 1.70 -4.60
CA LEU A 142 -5.34 2.35 -4.16
C LEU A 142 -4.32 1.29 -3.76
N THR A 143 -3.08 1.40 -4.28
CA THR A 143 -1.96 0.59 -3.80
C THR A 143 -0.88 1.44 -3.17
N LEU A 144 0.06 0.79 -2.48
CA LEU A 144 1.20 1.44 -1.82
C LEU A 144 2.51 1.03 -2.49
N THR A 145 3.27 2.03 -2.89
CA THR A 145 4.60 1.86 -3.49
C THR A 145 5.66 2.62 -2.69
N TYR A 146 6.88 2.61 -3.18
CA TYR A 146 8.01 3.29 -2.56
C TYR A 146 8.99 3.79 -3.63
N TYR A 147 9.64 4.89 -3.37
CA TYR A 147 10.61 5.55 -4.26
C TYR A 147 11.72 4.62 -4.80
N GLY A 148 11.93 3.47 -4.16
CA GLY A 148 12.77 2.40 -4.68
C GLY A 148 12.33 1.81 -6.03
N ALA A 149 11.12 2.13 -6.52
CA ALA A 149 10.67 1.83 -7.88
C ALA A 149 11.35 2.71 -8.94
N GLU A 150 11.67 3.97 -8.58
CA GLU A 150 12.23 4.98 -9.46
C GLU A 150 13.75 5.11 -9.32
N LYS A 151 14.26 4.95 -8.11
CA LYS A 151 15.67 5.12 -7.74
C LYS A 151 16.16 3.92 -6.96
N VAL A 152 17.46 3.63 -7.10
CA VAL A 152 18.08 2.57 -6.32
C VAL A 152 18.17 3.01 -4.85
N ILE A 153 17.56 2.21 -3.98
CA ILE A 153 17.64 2.36 -2.53
C ILE A 153 18.46 1.18 -1.98
N PRO A 154 19.48 1.44 -1.12
CA PRO A 154 20.26 0.37 -0.51
C PRO A 154 19.38 -0.69 0.15
N HIS A 155 19.72 -1.97 -0.04
CA HIS A 155 19.02 -3.12 0.58
C HIS A 155 17.53 -3.25 0.24
N TYR A 156 17.09 -2.63 -0.88
CA TYR A 156 15.73 -2.79 -1.38
C TYR A 156 15.65 -3.80 -2.53
N ASN A 157 16.71 -3.96 -3.30
CA ASN A 157 16.96 -5.01 -4.31
C ASN A 157 15.72 -5.39 -5.14
N VAL A 158 15.35 -6.67 -5.13
CA VAL A 158 14.21 -7.21 -5.90
C VAL A 158 12.88 -6.53 -5.57
N MET A 159 12.72 -5.99 -4.37
CA MET A 159 11.51 -5.24 -4.01
C MET A 159 11.39 -3.95 -4.83
N GLY A 160 12.50 -3.29 -5.18
CA GLY A 160 12.49 -2.13 -6.09
C GLY A 160 11.96 -2.51 -7.48
N VAL A 161 12.39 -3.64 -8.00
CA VAL A 161 11.88 -4.18 -9.29
C VAL A 161 10.39 -4.49 -9.21
N ALA A 162 9.95 -5.13 -8.11
CA ALA A 162 8.54 -5.43 -7.90
C ALA A 162 7.69 -4.15 -7.78
N LYS A 163 8.20 -3.11 -7.11
CA LYS A 163 7.50 -1.83 -7.01
C LYS A 163 7.43 -1.08 -8.34
N ALA A 164 8.47 -1.16 -9.18
CA ALA A 164 8.41 -0.62 -10.56
C ALA A 164 7.35 -1.34 -11.40
N ALA A 165 7.26 -2.67 -11.31
CA ALA A 165 6.22 -3.45 -11.96
C ALA A 165 4.82 -3.10 -11.42
N LEU A 166 4.69 -2.90 -10.10
CA LEU A 166 3.44 -2.46 -9.47
C LEU A 166 2.97 -1.10 -9.99
N GLU A 167 3.87 -0.11 -10.07
CA GLU A 167 3.55 1.24 -10.57
C GLU A 167 3.14 1.22 -12.05
N THR A 168 3.80 0.40 -12.85
CA THR A 168 3.40 0.20 -14.25
C THR A 168 2.04 -0.49 -14.33
N SER A 169 1.76 -1.48 -13.48
CA SER A 169 0.46 -2.15 -13.41
C SER A 169 -0.67 -1.17 -13.04
N VAL A 170 -0.43 -0.20 -12.17
CA VAL A 170 -1.39 0.88 -11.85
C VAL A 170 -1.82 1.61 -13.13
N LYS A 171 -0.88 1.96 -14.01
CA LYS A 171 -1.16 2.67 -15.26
C LYS A 171 -1.99 1.84 -16.23
N TYR A 172 -1.65 0.56 -16.42
CA TYR A 172 -2.42 -0.34 -17.29
C TYR A 172 -3.82 -0.59 -16.74
N LEU A 173 -3.95 -0.86 -15.44
CA LEU A 173 -5.26 -1.03 -14.80
C LEU A 173 -6.11 0.24 -14.87
N ALA A 174 -5.51 1.43 -14.75
CA ALA A 174 -6.22 2.69 -14.89
C ALA A 174 -6.81 2.87 -16.30
N VAL A 175 -6.10 2.43 -17.34
CA VAL A 175 -6.59 2.46 -18.73
C VAL A 175 -7.72 1.45 -18.92
N ASP A 176 -7.56 0.22 -18.43
CA ASP A 176 -8.53 -0.85 -18.62
C ASP A 176 -9.85 -0.55 -17.88
N LEU A 177 -9.76 -0.07 -16.63
CA LEU A 177 -10.89 0.10 -15.72
C LEU A 177 -11.53 1.50 -15.79
N GLY A 178 -10.84 2.48 -16.38
CA GLY A 178 -11.31 3.86 -16.45
C GLY A 178 -12.66 4.03 -17.16
N ARG A 179 -12.95 3.20 -18.16
CA ARG A 179 -14.24 3.19 -18.88
C ARG A 179 -15.41 2.73 -18.00
N GLU A 180 -15.11 2.06 -16.89
CA GLU A 180 -16.07 1.60 -15.90
C GLU A 180 -16.14 2.57 -14.69
N ASN A 181 -15.53 3.76 -14.80
CA ASN A 181 -15.39 4.74 -13.71
C ASN A 181 -14.65 4.20 -12.48
N ILE A 182 -13.79 3.20 -12.66
CA ILE A 182 -12.93 2.69 -11.60
C ILE A 182 -11.56 3.34 -11.76
N ARG A 183 -11.14 4.10 -10.75
CA ARG A 183 -9.83 4.75 -10.70
C ARG A 183 -8.81 3.84 -10.04
N VAL A 184 -7.60 3.81 -10.55
CA VAL A 184 -6.50 3.02 -9.97
C VAL A 184 -5.30 3.93 -9.79
N ASN A 185 -4.84 4.07 -8.54
CA ASN A 185 -3.74 4.95 -8.18
C ASN A 185 -2.79 4.30 -7.17
N ALA A 186 -1.61 4.87 -6.99
CA ALA A 186 -0.68 4.46 -5.95
C ALA A 186 -0.22 5.66 -5.10
N ILE A 187 0.06 5.42 -3.83
CA ILE A 187 0.82 6.33 -2.97
C ILE A 187 2.25 5.80 -2.85
N SER A 188 3.21 6.62 -3.27
CA SER A 188 4.64 6.42 -3.01
C SER A 188 4.96 7.11 -1.68
N ALA A 189 4.93 6.33 -0.60
CA ALA A 189 5.16 6.85 0.75
C ALA A 189 6.66 6.96 1.05
N GLY A 190 7.08 8.03 1.71
CA GLY A 190 8.40 8.13 2.31
C GLY A 190 8.65 7.04 3.36
N PRO A 191 9.89 6.86 3.84
CA PRO A 191 10.20 5.81 4.79
C PRO A 191 9.50 6.03 6.13
N ILE A 192 8.77 5.00 6.59
CA ILE A 192 8.05 4.94 7.88
C ILE A 192 8.42 3.63 8.57
N GLN A 193 8.59 3.65 9.89
CA GLN A 193 8.93 2.47 10.69
C GLN A 193 7.75 1.49 10.80
N THR A 194 7.46 0.79 9.72
CA THR A 194 6.44 -0.27 9.67
C THR A 194 7.05 -1.65 9.99
N LEU A 195 6.20 -2.67 10.14
CA LEU A 195 6.66 -4.06 10.27
C LEU A 195 7.44 -4.51 9.03
N ALA A 196 6.99 -4.15 7.84
CA ALA A 196 7.66 -4.46 6.56
C ALA A 196 9.03 -3.76 6.47
N ALA A 197 9.13 -2.52 6.87
CA ALA A 197 10.37 -1.74 6.85
C ALA A 197 11.50 -2.34 7.71
N ARG A 198 11.16 -3.05 8.79
CA ARG A 198 12.14 -3.78 9.62
C ARG A 198 12.87 -4.91 8.88
N GLY A 199 12.38 -5.31 7.72
CA GLY A 199 13.04 -6.28 6.85
C GLY A 199 14.15 -5.69 5.99
N ILE A 200 14.18 -4.37 5.81
CA ILE A 200 15.16 -3.64 5.01
C ILE A 200 16.42 -3.40 5.85
N GLY A 201 17.58 -3.74 5.31
CA GLY A 201 18.86 -3.45 5.97
C GLY A 201 19.06 -1.92 6.10
N ASP A 202 19.75 -1.51 7.17
CA ASP A 202 20.10 -0.09 7.43
C ASP A 202 18.93 0.90 7.34
N PHE A 203 17.72 0.44 7.67
CA PHE A 203 16.51 1.27 7.56
C PHE A 203 16.59 2.56 8.40
N ASN A 204 17.27 2.54 9.54
CA ASN A 204 17.49 3.74 10.35
C ASN A 204 18.34 4.79 9.59
N TYR A 205 19.32 4.34 8.80
CA TYR A 205 20.08 5.23 7.92
C TYR A 205 19.18 5.88 6.86
N ILE A 206 18.31 5.09 6.22
CA ILE A 206 17.34 5.58 5.23
C ILE A 206 16.40 6.62 5.85
N LEU A 207 15.88 6.37 7.05
CA LEU A 207 15.05 7.32 7.79
C LEU A 207 15.79 8.63 8.07
N LYS A 208 17.00 8.52 8.63
CA LYS A 208 17.79 9.71 8.98
C LYS A 208 18.20 10.50 7.74
N TRP A 209 18.57 9.80 6.66
CA TRP A 209 18.87 10.44 5.39
C TRP A 209 17.68 11.24 4.86
N ASN A 210 16.48 10.65 4.84
CA ASN A 210 15.27 11.34 4.40
C ASN A 210 14.93 12.54 5.30
N GLU A 211 14.98 12.37 6.62
CA GLU A 211 14.74 13.45 7.58
C GLU A 211 15.64 14.67 7.32
N LEU A 212 16.92 14.42 7.05
CA LEU A 212 17.91 15.49 6.86
C LEU A 212 17.89 16.13 5.47
N ASN A 213 17.40 15.41 4.46
CA ASN A 213 17.49 15.87 3.07
C ASN A 213 16.13 16.19 2.43
N ALA A 214 15.01 15.73 2.98
CA ALA A 214 13.70 16.10 2.46
C ALA A 214 13.47 17.62 2.61
N PRO A 215 12.80 18.29 1.67
CA PRO A 215 12.48 19.72 1.75
C PRO A 215 11.81 20.13 3.06
N MET A 216 10.91 19.31 3.58
CA MET A 216 10.21 19.60 4.84
C MET A 216 11.02 19.21 6.11
N ARG A 217 12.25 18.71 5.97
CA ARG A 217 13.17 18.34 7.06
C ARG A 217 12.53 17.40 8.09
N ARG A 218 11.68 16.53 7.63
CA ARG A 218 11.04 15.49 8.45
C ARG A 218 10.78 14.24 7.61
N THR A 219 10.59 13.12 8.25
CA THR A 219 9.91 11.95 7.65
C THR A 219 8.40 12.15 7.67
N VAL A 220 7.69 11.41 6.86
CA VAL A 220 6.23 11.36 6.86
C VAL A 220 5.72 10.39 7.93
N THR A 221 4.46 10.55 8.32
CA THR A 221 3.77 9.72 9.29
C THR A 221 2.69 8.86 8.60
N ILE A 222 2.12 7.90 9.33
CA ILE A 222 0.98 7.13 8.83
C ILE A 222 -0.27 8.01 8.65
N GLU A 223 -0.38 9.11 9.41
CA GLU A 223 -1.44 10.11 9.29
C GLU A 223 -1.31 10.92 7.99
N ASP A 224 -0.08 11.31 7.60
CA ASP A 224 0.17 11.97 6.31
C ASP A 224 -0.29 11.06 5.14
N VAL A 225 0.06 9.77 5.22
CA VAL A 225 -0.36 8.76 4.22
C VAL A 225 -1.86 8.51 4.28
N GLY A 226 -2.43 8.49 5.49
CA GLY A 226 -3.87 8.35 5.71
C GLY A 226 -4.67 9.46 5.05
N GLY A 227 -4.24 10.71 5.20
CA GLY A 227 -4.87 11.87 4.56
C GLY A 227 -4.83 11.81 3.03
N ALA A 228 -3.68 11.42 2.47
CA ALA A 228 -3.55 11.20 1.02
C ALA A 228 -4.43 10.02 0.55
N GLY A 229 -4.51 8.94 1.34
CA GLY A 229 -5.39 7.80 1.09
C GLY A 229 -6.86 8.20 1.06
N LEU A 230 -7.31 9.01 2.02
CA LEU A 230 -8.67 9.56 2.04
C LEU A 230 -8.95 10.40 0.78
N TYR A 231 -8.02 11.28 0.37
CA TYR A 231 -8.16 12.04 -0.88
C TYR A 231 -8.28 11.11 -2.09
N MET A 232 -7.37 10.14 -2.25
CA MET A 232 -7.32 9.25 -3.41
C MET A 232 -8.54 8.31 -3.52
N LEU A 233 -9.18 7.98 -2.40
CA LEU A 233 -10.32 7.06 -2.35
C LEU A 233 -11.67 7.77 -2.35
N SER A 234 -11.69 9.08 -2.08
CA SER A 234 -12.90 9.91 -2.09
C SER A 234 -13.20 10.51 -3.47
N ASP A 235 -14.38 11.12 -3.60
CA ASP A 235 -14.81 11.82 -4.81
C ASP A 235 -14.00 13.11 -5.06
N LEU A 236 -13.21 13.58 -4.10
CA LEU A 236 -12.28 14.72 -4.27
C LEU A 236 -11.23 14.46 -5.35
N SER A 237 -10.89 13.20 -5.60
CA SER A 237 -9.96 12.78 -6.65
C SER A 237 -10.62 12.16 -7.86
N SER A 238 -11.90 12.52 -8.15
CA SER A 238 -12.68 11.94 -9.25
C SER A 238 -12.03 12.05 -10.64
N GLY A 239 -11.19 13.05 -10.85
CA GLY A 239 -10.39 13.23 -12.08
C GLY A 239 -9.00 12.60 -12.06
N VAL A 240 -8.65 11.80 -11.03
CA VAL A 240 -7.27 11.26 -10.84
C VAL A 240 -7.28 9.74 -10.98
N THR A 241 -6.60 9.23 -12.02
CA THR A 241 -6.35 7.80 -12.22
C THR A 241 -5.01 7.59 -12.91
N GLY A 242 -4.33 6.48 -12.62
CA GLY A 242 -2.99 6.17 -13.13
C GLY A 242 -1.86 6.95 -12.45
N GLU A 243 -2.17 7.65 -11.35
CA GLU A 243 -1.24 8.50 -10.62
C GLU A 243 -0.39 7.72 -9.63
N ILE A 244 0.89 8.09 -9.55
CA ILE A 244 1.81 7.68 -8.49
C ILE A 244 2.07 8.90 -7.61
N HIS A 245 1.30 9.03 -6.55
CA HIS A 245 1.29 10.20 -5.68
C HIS A 245 2.34 10.10 -4.58
N HIS A 246 3.32 11.00 -4.61
CA HIS A 246 4.37 11.02 -3.60
C HIS A 246 3.89 11.68 -2.29
N VAL A 247 4.04 10.93 -1.19
CA VAL A 247 3.81 11.39 0.18
C VAL A 247 5.09 11.12 0.97
N ASP A 248 6.10 11.98 0.79
CA ASP A 248 7.48 11.74 1.22
C ASP A 248 8.19 13.02 1.73
N ALA A 249 7.43 14.02 2.14
CA ALA A 249 7.95 15.34 2.56
C ALA A 249 8.78 16.05 1.47
N GLY A 250 8.54 15.70 0.19
CA GLY A 250 9.20 16.27 -0.98
C GLY A 250 10.55 15.61 -1.32
N TYR A 251 10.89 14.48 -0.68
CA TYR A 251 12.19 13.83 -0.92
C TYR A 251 12.41 13.43 -2.39
N ASN A 252 11.36 13.03 -3.11
CA ASN A 252 11.46 12.59 -4.50
C ASN A 252 12.05 13.65 -5.46
N VAL A 253 11.97 14.95 -5.12
CA VAL A 253 12.51 16.03 -5.98
C VAL A 253 14.00 16.32 -5.73
N ILE A 254 14.61 15.67 -4.73
CA ILE A 254 15.98 15.95 -4.30
C ILE A 254 16.97 15.17 -5.17
N GLY A 255 17.87 15.89 -5.83
CA GLY A 255 18.97 15.32 -6.64
C GLY A 255 20.31 15.22 -5.91
N MET A 256 20.50 15.99 -4.83
CA MET A 256 21.76 16.03 -4.07
C MET A 256 21.50 16.20 -2.57
N LYS A 257 22.50 15.86 -1.76
CA LYS A 257 22.50 16.13 -0.32
C LYS A 257 22.28 17.64 -0.07
N ALA A 258 21.46 17.98 0.91
CA ALA A 258 21.28 19.36 1.33
C ALA A 258 22.59 19.94 1.91
N GLU A 259 22.88 21.21 1.63
CA GLU A 259 24.13 21.86 2.03
C GLU A 259 24.35 21.83 3.56
N ASP A 260 23.27 22.00 4.32
CA ASP A 260 23.27 22.05 5.78
C ASP A 260 23.08 20.67 6.44
N ALA A 261 22.88 19.59 5.65
CA ALA A 261 22.73 18.25 6.21
C ALA A 261 24.10 17.72 6.67
N PRO A 262 24.23 17.20 7.90
CA PRO A 262 25.47 16.60 8.39
C PRO A 262 25.79 15.31 7.62
N ASP A 263 27.05 14.88 7.68
CA ASP A 263 27.42 13.56 7.20
C ASP A 263 26.90 12.50 8.19
N ILE A 264 26.25 11.48 7.66
CA ILE A 264 25.75 10.35 8.44
C ILE A 264 26.63 9.14 8.13
N ALA A 265 27.24 8.54 9.16
CA ALA A 265 27.89 7.25 9.03
C ALA A 265 26.84 6.13 9.08
N LEU A 266 27.10 5.05 8.33
CA LEU A 266 26.45 3.76 8.56
C LEU A 266 26.93 3.26 9.93
N ALA A 267 26.00 2.93 10.83
CA ALA A 267 26.29 2.39 12.15
C ALA A 267 26.64 0.90 12.08
#